data_a5bbea9c5956e1cd9953c09c185d4e6d
#
_entry.id   a5bbea9c5956e1cd9953c09c185d4e6d
#
_cell.length_a   1.000
_cell.length_b   1.000
_cell.length_c   1.000
_cell.angle_alpha   90.00
_cell.angle_beta   90.00
_cell.angle_gamma   90.00
#
_symmetry.space_group_name_H-M   'P 1'
#
loop_
_entity.id
_entity.type
_entity.pdbx_description
1 polymer ?
#
loop_
_entity_poly.entity_id
_entity_poly.type
_entity_poly.pdbx_seq_one_letter_code
_entity_poly.pdbx_strand_id
1 'polypeptide(L)'
;MQAVEKRISLFNSIAQSVITNHDANFWLQKINPLWSLNQSLAKVVKKQTVAKDTVSLILQCNRHVQRGAAGQHHPVTVEIAGRHYERTYSLMQLDADHLCLTVKKVDQGLVSSWLVEQSKVGDIVYLGQPYGDMQQHIQTPNLLLLAAGSGITPMLSLIESLSQTKQFLTTSVQLMYWVKTQADAAYAEYLKETAENFPHFSYQIFYTQAQDQRLNQSYVDQISALNETTVYACGPSGFVSTAEKLFSCAALLQTEAFSLSQIDVDASETGFINVRLTQSNKTVAIPKGQSILSSLEHQGIKPNHGCRMGICNKCACTKAQGSTKNLLNGSANHEPTQLLKICVNSAQSDLVIDL
;
A
#
# COMPACT_ATOMS: atom_id res chain seq x y z
N MET A 1 2.21 -33.21 -42.07
CA MET A 1 2.16 -32.55 -40.76
C MET A 1 3.30 -31.55 -40.52
N GLN A 2 4.57 -31.92 -40.69
CA GLN A 2 5.72 -31.01 -40.46
C GLN A 2 5.77 -29.71 -41.30
N ALA A 3 5.20 -29.70 -42.52
CA ALA A 3 5.19 -28.50 -43.37
C ALA A 3 4.14 -27.45 -42.94
N VAL A 4 3.07 -27.85 -42.28
CA VAL A 4 2.02 -26.97 -41.76
C VAL A 4 2.48 -26.28 -40.47
N GLU A 5 3.16 -27.02 -39.59
CA GLU A 5 3.74 -26.45 -38.34
C GLU A 5 4.84 -25.41 -38.64
N LYS A 6 5.69 -25.65 -39.66
CA LYS A 6 6.70 -24.67 -40.08
C LYS A 6 6.09 -23.39 -40.65
N ARG A 7 4.97 -23.45 -41.38
CA ARG A 7 4.29 -22.27 -41.90
C ARG A 7 3.62 -21.44 -40.81
N ILE A 8 3.02 -22.10 -39.83
CA ILE A 8 2.39 -21.41 -38.67
C ILE A 8 3.48 -20.72 -37.83
N SER A 9 4.62 -21.34 -37.63
CA SER A 9 5.77 -20.76 -36.91
C SER A 9 6.37 -19.55 -37.64
N LEU A 10 6.47 -19.59 -38.96
CA LEU A 10 6.96 -18.45 -39.75
C LEU A 10 5.96 -17.28 -39.79
N PHE A 11 4.67 -17.56 -39.89
CA PHE A 11 3.62 -16.53 -39.79
C PHE A 11 3.57 -15.86 -38.42
N ASN A 12 3.70 -16.62 -37.33
CA ASN A 12 3.80 -16.07 -36.00
C ASN A 12 5.07 -15.22 -35.81
N SER A 13 6.21 -15.66 -36.35
CA SER A 13 7.46 -14.91 -36.29
C SER A 13 7.41 -13.60 -37.08
N ILE A 14 6.78 -13.60 -38.27
CA ILE A 14 6.61 -12.38 -39.10
C ILE A 14 5.56 -11.45 -38.48
N ALA A 15 4.46 -11.97 -37.94
CA ALA A 15 3.45 -11.18 -37.23
C ALA A 15 4.02 -10.50 -35.98
N GLN A 16 4.88 -11.20 -35.21
CA GLN A 16 5.58 -10.63 -34.03
C GLN A 16 6.65 -9.61 -34.41
N SER A 17 7.17 -9.60 -35.63
CA SER A 17 8.16 -8.61 -36.08
C SER A 17 7.54 -7.32 -36.62
N VAL A 18 6.21 -7.32 -36.94
CA VAL A 18 5.53 -6.18 -37.55
C VAL A 18 4.57 -5.48 -36.60
N ILE A 19 3.99 -6.20 -35.59
CA ILE A 19 3.06 -5.62 -34.62
C ILE A 19 3.63 -5.86 -33.25
N THR A 20 4.02 -4.78 -32.56
CA THR A 20 4.45 -4.88 -31.17
C THR A 20 3.25 -5.15 -30.25
N ASN A 21 3.47 -5.74 -29.07
CA ASN A 21 2.42 -5.88 -28.05
C ASN A 21 1.78 -4.53 -27.68
N HIS A 22 2.54 -3.44 -27.78
CA HIS A 22 2.06 -2.09 -27.56
C HIS A 22 1.03 -1.67 -28.62
N ASP A 23 1.34 -1.88 -29.89
CA ASP A 23 0.43 -1.54 -31.00
C ASP A 23 -0.85 -2.38 -30.95
N ALA A 24 -0.71 -3.69 -30.67
CA ALA A 24 -1.86 -4.58 -30.53
C ALA A 24 -2.76 -4.16 -29.34
N ASN A 25 -2.18 -3.83 -28.20
CA ASN A 25 -2.94 -3.34 -27.03
C ASN A 25 -3.64 -2.02 -27.34
N PHE A 26 -3.00 -1.10 -28.05
CA PHE A 26 -3.62 0.17 -28.46
C PHE A 26 -4.91 -0.06 -29.24
N TRP A 27 -4.90 -0.94 -30.25
CA TRP A 27 -6.08 -1.24 -31.06
C TRP A 27 -7.15 -2.01 -30.29
N LEU A 28 -6.76 -2.99 -29.48
CA LEU A 28 -7.68 -3.74 -28.61
C LEU A 28 -8.43 -2.82 -27.64
N GLN A 29 -7.74 -1.88 -27.02
CA GLN A 29 -8.32 -0.92 -26.07
C GLN A 29 -9.24 0.12 -26.74
N LYS A 30 -9.10 0.36 -28.06
CA LYS A 30 -10.07 1.17 -28.82
C LYS A 30 -11.43 0.47 -28.97
N ILE A 31 -11.45 -0.87 -28.99
CA ILE A 31 -12.68 -1.67 -29.07
C ILE A 31 -13.27 -1.84 -27.66
N ASN A 32 -12.45 -2.26 -26.71
CA ASN A 32 -12.83 -2.38 -25.29
C ASN A 32 -11.64 -1.97 -24.41
N PRO A 33 -11.79 -0.95 -23.56
CA PRO A 33 -10.70 -0.44 -22.72
C PRO A 33 -10.04 -1.48 -21.80
N LEU A 34 -10.72 -2.60 -21.51
CA LEU A 34 -10.18 -3.70 -20.71
C LEU A 34 -9.48 -4.79 -21.54
N TRP A 35 -9.52 -4.73 -22.86
CA TRP A 35 -8.83 -5.71 -23.69
C TRP A 35 -7.36 -5.42 -23.79
N SER A 36 -6.56 -6.41 -23.50
CA SER A 36 -5.10 -6.37 -23.58
C SER A 36 -4.55 -7.77 -23.76
N LEU A 37 -3.39 -7.88 -24.40
CA LEU A 37 -2.65 -9.13 -24.52
C LEU A 37 -1.96 -9.51 -23.20
N ASN A 38 -1.47 -8.52 -22.44
CA ASN A 38 -0.58 -8.76 -21.30
C ASN A 38 -0.66 -7.72 -20.17
N GLN A 39 -1.52 -6.70 -20.28
CA GLN A 39 -1.62 -5.64 -19.28
C GLN A 39 -2.72 -5.95 -18.27
N SER A 40 -2.44 -5.79 -16.99
CA SER A 40 -3.40 -5.88 -15.90
C SER A 40 -4.16 -4.56 -15.78
N LEU A 41 -5.36 -4.50 -16.33
CA LEU A 41 -6.19 -3.31 -16.44
C LEU A 41 -7.43 -3.42 -15.57
N ALA A 42 -7.82 -2.30 -14.96
CA ALA A 42 -9.08 -2.18 -14.26
C ALA A 42 -9.78 -0.86 -14.63
N LYS A 43 -11.09 -0.93 -14.86
CA LYS A 43 -11.94 0.20 -15.23
C LYS A 43 -12.77 0.64 -14.04
N VAL A 44 -12.78 1.92 -13.74
CA VAL A 44 -13.69 2.50 -12.74
C VAL A 44 -15.13 2.37 -13.23
N VAL A 45 -15.95 1.59 -12.53
CA VAL A 45 -17.37 1.39 -12.87
C VAL A 45 -18.31 2.12 -11.89
N LYS A 46 -17.83 2.45 -10.70
CA LYS A 46 -18.57 3.26 -9.72
C LYS A 46 -17.59 4.09 -8.89
N LYS A 47 -17.99 5.31 -8.56
CA LYS A 47 -17.28 6.19 -7.63
C LYS A 47 -18.28 6.76 -6.62
N GLN A 48 -17.94 6.71 -5.35
CA GLN A 48 -18.77 7.28 -4.27
C GLN A 48 -17.89 7.87 -3.16
N THR A 49 -18.33 8.95 -2.55
CA THR A 49 -17.72 9.49 -1.33
C THR A 49 -18.13 8.64 -0.14
N VAL A 50 -17.17 8.18 0.65
CA VAL A 50 -17.39 7.30 1.82
C VAL A 50 -17.02 7.96 3.15
N ALA A 51 -16.27 9.07 3.11
CA ALA A 51 -15.96 9.93 4.24
C ALA A 51 -15.39 11.27 3.73
N LYS A 52 -15.07 12.18 4.63
CA LYS A 52 -14.40 13.45 4.29
C LYS A 52 -13.10 13.15 3.52
N ASP A 53 -12.95 13.79 2.36
CA ASP A 53 -11.78 13.63 1.48
C ASP A 53 -11.44 12.17 1.12
N THR A 54 -12.45 11.28 1.14
CA THR A 54 -12.27 9.85 0.93
C THR A 54 -13.30 9.31 -0.06
N VAL A 55 -12.83 8.63 -1.09
CA VAL A 55 -13.68 7.99 -2.10
C VAL A 55 -13.45 6.49 -2.14
N SER A 56 -14.49 5.78 -2.53
CA SER A 56 -14.46 4.37 -2.93
C SER A 56 -14.67 4.29 -4.43
N LEU A 57 -13.79 3.57 -5.12
CA LEU A 57 -13.84 3.29 -6.55
C LEU A 57 -14.04 1.79 -6.74
N ILE A 58 -15.12 1.38 -7.39
CA ILE A 58 -15.31 -0.01 -7.79
C ILE A 58 -14.65 -0.17 -9.16
N LEU A 59 -13.73 -1.12 -9.24
CA LEU A 59 -12.87 -1.40 -10.36
C LEU A 59 -13.28 -2.73 -11.00
N GLN A 60 -13.75 -2.72 -12.24
CA GLN A 60 -13.93 -3.92 -13.05
C GLN A 60 -12.58 -4.33 -13.62
N CYS A 61 -12.12 -5.52 -13.33
CA CYS A 61 -10.80 -6.01 -13.67
C CYS A 61 -10.82 -6.89 -14.91
N ASN A 62 -9.76 -6.83 -15.71
CA ASN A 62 -9.58 -7.80 -16.78
C ASN A 62 -8.93 -9.10 -16.25
N ARG A 63 -8.84 -10.12 -17.14
CA ARG A 63 -8.30 -11.45 -16.82
C ARG A 63 -6.84 -11.47 -16.39
N HIS A 64 -6.06 -10.40 -16.64
CA HIS A 64 -4.64 -10.33 -16.32
C HIS A 64 -4.39 -9.80 -14.91
N VAL A 65 -5.41 -9.23 -14.26
CA VAL A 65 -5.29 -8.74 -12.89
C VAL A 65 -5.18 -9.93 -11.94
N GLN A 66 -4.05 -10.03 -11.25
CA GLN A 66 -3.88 -11.01 -10.18
C GLN A 66 -4.59 -10.53 -8.91
N ARG A 67 -5.31 -11.43 -8.27
CA ARG A 67 -5.99 -11.17 -7.00
C ARG A 67 -5.01 -11.38 -5.86
N GLY A 68 -4.90 -10.41 -4.95
CA GLY A 68 -4.15 -10.57 -3.71
C GLY A 68 -4.95 -11.34 -2.67
N ALA A 69 -4.27 -11.89 -1.67
CA ALA A 69 -4.92 -12.31 -0.44
C ALA A 69 -5.50 -11.09 0.31
N ALA A 70 -6.52 -11.31 1.13
CA ALA A 70 -7.09 -10.25 1.95
C ALA A 70 -6.01 -9.62 2.84
N GLY A 71 -5.98 -8.27 2.88
CA GLY A 71 -4.97 -7.50 3.59
C GLY A 71 -3.76 -7.10 2.73
N GLN A 72 -3.49 -7.76 1.61
CA GLN A 72 -2.39 -7.40 0.72
C GLN A 72 -2.65 -6.09 -0.05
N HIS A 73 -1.57 -5.55 -0.61
CA HIS A 73 -1.59 -4.32 -1.40
C HIS A 73 -1.35 -4.58 -2.87
N HIS A 74 -1.90 -3.69 -3.71
CA HIS A 74 -1.61 -3.63 -5.14
C HIS A 74 -0.93 -2.31 -5.48
N PRO A 75 0.12 -2.31 -6.30
CA PRO A 75 0.54 -1.13 -7.02
C PRO A 75 -0.60 -0.68 -7.94
N VAL A 76 -1.04 0.56 -7.80
CA VAL A 76 -2.03 1.20 -8.65
C VAL A 76 -1.34 2.29 -9.44
N THR A 77 -1.31 2.16 -10.77
CA THR A 77 -0.73 3.14 -11.67
C THR A 77 -1.84 3.90 -12.39
N VAL A 78 -1.78 5.21 -12.33
CA VAL A 78 -2.69 6.13 -13.02
C VAL A 78 -1.91 6.98 -14.02
N GLU A 79 -2.55 7.40 -15.10
CA GLU A 79 -2.00 8.35 -16.03
C GLU A 79 -2.51 9.76 -15.72
N ILE A 80 -1.59 10.69 -15.48
CA ILE A 80 -1.90 12.09 -15.20
C ILE A 80 -1.07 12.96 -16.16
N ALA A 81 -1.71 13.73 -17.00
CA ALA A 81 -1.06 14.60 -18.00
C ALA A 81 -0.04 13.83 -18.86
N GLY A 82 -0.38 12.63 -19.33
CA GLY A 82 0.46 11.79 -20.19
C GLY A 82 1.63 11.11 -19.46
N ARG A 83 1.64 11.10 -18.13
CA ARG A 83 2.67 10.43 -17.31
C ARG A 83 2.05 9.41 -16.38
N HIS A 84 2.72 8.28 -16.21
CA HIS A 84 2.31 7.25 -15.29
C HIS A 84 2.86 7.50 -13.88
N TYR A 85 1.97 7.42 -12.88
CA TYR A 85 2.32 7.55 -11.47
C TYR A 85 1.77 6.35 -10.71
N GLU A 86 2.64 5.68 -9.96
CA GLU A 86 2.28 4.51 -9.18
C GLU A 86 2.22 4.84 -7.69
N ARG A 87 1.19 4.33 -7.01
CA ARG A 87 1.07 4.27 -5.55
C ARG A 87 0.48 2.94 -5.15
N THR A 88 0.74 2.54 -3.93
CA THR A 88 0.27 1.27 -3.38
C THR A 88 -0.97 1.49 -2.53
N TYR A 89 -1.96 0.60 -2.72
CA TYR A 89 -3.21 0.62 -1.98
C TYR A 89 -3.65 -0.80 -1.62
N SER A 90 -4.30 -0.95 -0.46
CA SER A 90 -5.03 -2.17 -0.12
C SER A 90 -6.34 -2.17 -0.89
N LEU A 91 -6.60 -3.25 -1.60
CA LEU A 91 -7.84 -3.43 -2.35
C LEU A 91 -8.72 -4.49 -1.66
N MET A 92 -10.01 -4.21 -1.59
CA MET A 92 -11.01 -5.16 -1.09
C MET A 92 -11.60 -5.91 -2.29
N GLN A 93 -11.61 -7.24 -2.25
CA GLN A 93 -12.23 -8.05 -3.29
C GLN A 93 -13.74 -8.13 -3.05
N LEU A 94 -14.54 -7.68 -4.01
CA LEU A 94 -15.99 -7.73 -3.94
C LEU A 94 -16.55 -9.03 -4.52
N ASP A 95 -16.03 -9.43 -5.68
CA ASP A 95 -16.40 -10.66 -6.38
C ASP A 95 -15.28 -11.10 -7.34
N ALA A 96 -15.58 -12.03 -8.25
CA ALA A 96 -14.61 -12.56 -9.20
C ALA A 96 -14.02 -11.50 -10.13
N ASP A 97 -14.78 -10.44 -10.47
CA ASP A 97 -14.42 -9.45 -11.47
C ASP A 97 -14.18 -8.05 -10.91
N HIS A 98 -14.58 -7.80 -9.68
CA HIS A 98 -14.55 -6.46 -9.09
C HIS A 98 -13.67 -6.37 -7.84
N LEU A 99 -12.87 -5.29 -7.81
CA LEU A 99 -12.11 -4.84 -6.65
C LEU A 99 -12.61 -3.46 -6.21
N CYS A 100 -12.55 -3.18 -4.91
CA CYS A 100 -12.84 -1.87 -4.35
C CYS A 100 -11.54 -1.20 -3.91
N LEU A 101 -11.26 -0.04 -4.48
CA LEU A 101 -10.15 0.84 -4.13
C LEU A 101 -10.68 2.01 -3.30
N THR A 102 -10.30 2.07 -2.03
CA THR A 102 -10.63 3.21 -1.16
C THR A 102 -9.41 4.11 -1.00
N VAL A 103 -9.60 5.40 -1.28
CA VAL A 103 -8.52 6.39 -1.26
C VAL A 103 -8.93 7.61 -0.45
N LYS A 104 -8.11 7.94 0.56
CA LYS A 104 -8.17 9.23 1.24
C LYS A 104 -7.18 10.19 0.57
N LYS A 105 -7.62 11.40 0.28
CA LYS A 105 -6.76 12.47 -0.24
C LYS A 105 -5.69 12.82 0.79
N VAL A 106 -4.45 12.91 0.33
CA VAL A 106 -3.29 13.35 1.11
C VAL A 106 -2.89 14.74 0.62
N ASP A 107 -2.58 15.63 1.53
CA ASP A 107 -2.11 16.97 1.19
C ASP A 107 -0.88 16.87 0.28
N GLN A 108 -0.89 17.61 -0.84
CA GLN A 108 0.11 17.59 -1.90
C GLN A 108 0.32 16.21 -2.56
N GLY A 109 -0.55 15.24 -2.30
CA GLY A 109 -0.49 13.91 -2.88
C GLY A 109 -1.05 13.88 -4.31
N LEU A 110 -0.19 13.81 -5.33
CA LEU A 110 -0.60 13.87 -6.74
C LEU A 110 -1.61 12.78 -7.11
N VAL A 111 -1.32 11.51 -6.80
CA VAL A 111 -2.18 10.37 -7.19
C VAL A 111 -3.47 10.34 -6.36
N SER A 112 -3.39 10.54 -5.04
CA SER A 112 -4.58 10.53 -4.19
C SER A 112 -5.52 11.70 -4.51
N SER A 113 -4.98 12.89 -4.80
CA SER A 113 -5.79 14.03 -5.24
C SER A 113 -6.47 13.75 -6.57
N TRP A 114 -5.75 13.18 -7.54
CA TRP A 114 -6.34 12.81 -8.83
C TRP A 114 -7.45 11.77 -8.67
N LEU A 115 -7.22 10.70 -7.90
CA LEU A 115 -8.22 9.66 -7.65
C LEU A 115 -9.46 10.21 -6.94
N VAL A 116 -9.29 11.11 -5.97
CA VAL A 116 -10.41 11.68 -5.22
C VAL A 116 -11.16 12.73 -6.02
N GLU A 117 -10.46 13.65 -6.69
CA GLU A 117 -11.08 14.85 -7.28
C GLU A 117 -11.40 14.69 -8.78
N GLN A 118 -10.50 14.06 -9.54
CA GLN A 118 -10.54 14.07 -11.00
C GLN A 118 -11.01 12.76 -11.63
N SER A 119 -10.74 11.62 -10.99
CA SER A 119 -11.13 10.33 -11.56
C SER A 119 -12.65 10.22 -11.74
N LYS A 120 -13.07 9.53 -12.77
CA LYS A 120 -14.48 9.34 -13.16
C LYS A 120 -14.74 7.90 -13.61
N VAL A 121 -16.00 7.53 -13.64
CA VAL A 121 -16.45 6.28 -14.24
C VAL A 121 -15.98 6.21 -15.70
N GLY A 122 -15.39 5.08 -16.05
CA GLY A 122 -14.78 4.83 -17.36
C GLY A 122 -13.25 4.95 -17.37
N ASP A 123 -12.64 5.63 -16.40
CA ASP A 123 -11.18 5.73 -16.33
C ASP A 123 -10.53 4.37 -16.13
N ILE A 124 -9.34 4.21 -16.71
CA ILE A 124 -8.54 2.98 -16.61
C ILE A 124 -7.38 3.21 -15.66
N VAL A 125 -7.15 2.23 -14.79
CA VAL A 125 -5.96 2.14 -13.93
C VAL A 125 -5.24 0.82 -14.21
N TYR A 126 -3.93 0.80 -14.01
CA TYR A 126 -3.13 -0.42 -14.11
C TYR A 126 -2.89 -0.97 -12.70
N LEU A 127 -3.04 -2.27 -12.54
CA LEU A 127 -2.81 -2.95 -11.27
C LEU A 127 -1.56 -3.82 -11.36
N GLY A 128 -0.61 -3.57 -10.47
CA GLY A 128 0.57 -4.40 -10.33
C GLY A 128 0.30 -5.69 -9.55
N GLN A 129 1.33 -6.53 -9.43
CA GLN A 129 1.30 -7.76 -8.64
C GLN A 129 1.00 -7.43 -7.17
N PRO A 130 0.08 -8.15 -6.51
CA PRO A 130 -0.17 -7.98 -5.09
C PRO A 130 1.04 -8.40 -4.26
N TYR A 131 1.24 -7.75 -3.12
CA TYR A 131 2.30 -8.05 -2.16
C TYR A 131 1.91 -7.57 -0.75
N GLY A 132 2.70 -7.93 0.24
CA GLY A 132 2.52 -7.56 1.65
C GLY A 132 2.32 -8.77 2.54
N ASP A 133 2.74 -8.63 3.78
CA ASP A 133 2.75 -9.72 4.76
C ASP A 133 1.49 -9.74 5.63
N MET A 134 0.68 -8.67 5.59
CA MET A 134 -0.61 -8.62 6.29
C MET A 134 -1.61 -9.50 5.56
N GLN A 135 -1.57 -10.79 5.87
CA GLN A 135 -2.45 -11.79 5.30
C GLN A 135 -3.27 -12.45 6.42
N GLN A 136 -4.50 -12.81 6.10
CA GLN A 136 -5.36 -13.52 7.04
C GLN A 136 -4.77 -14.89 7.39
N HIS A 137 -4.48 -15.12 8.68
CA HIS A 137 -4.20 -16.43 9.22
C HIS A 137 -5.51 -17.10 9.63
N ILE A 138 -5.94 -18.09 8.86
CA ILE A 138 -7.29 -18.71 8.90
C ILE A 138 -7.60 -19.44 10.22
N GLN A 139 -6.65 -19.66 11.11
CA GLN A 139 -6.81 -20.54 12.28
C GLN A 139 -6.83 -19.80 13.63
N THR A 140 -7.06 -18.50 13.65
CA THR A 140 -7.16 -17.79 14.93
C THR A 140 -8.61 -17.71 15.41
N PRO A 141 -8.91 -18.13 16.65
CA PRO A 141 -10.25 -17.98 17.21
C PRO A 141 -10.61 -16.52 17.52
N ASN A 142 -9.62 -15.71 17.84
CA ASN A 142 -9.79 -14.30 18.19
C ASN A 142 -8.94 -13.40 17.29
N LEU A 143 -9.57 -12.45 16.64
CA LEU A 143 -8.95 -11.48 15.74
C LEU A 143 -9.27 -10.07 16.19
N LEU A 144 -8.24 -9.30 16.49
CA LEU A 144 -8.33 -7.87 16.81
C LEU A 144 -7.76 -7.05 15.67
N LEU A 145 -8.58 -6.19 15.11
CA LEU A 145 -8.23 -5.27 14.01
C LEU A 145 -8.10 -3.85 14.57
N LEU A 146 -6.92 -3.26 14.49
CA LEU A 146 -6.64 -1.90 14.93
C LEU A 146 -6.40 -1.01 13.70
N ALA A 147 -7.26 -0.05 13.47
CA ALA A 147 -7.20 0.83 12.32
C ALA A 147 -7.11 2.31 12.73
N ALA A 148 -6.25 3.09 12.09
CA ALA A 148 -6.26 4.54 12.23
C ALA A 148 -6.30 5.24 10.87
N GLY A 149 -7.33 6.09 10.68
CA GLY A 149 -7.54 6.82 9.42
C GLY A 149 -7.66 5.89 8.21
N SER A 150 -6.80 6.08 7.20
CA SER A 150 -6.76 5.21 6.00
C SER A 150 -6.32 3.78 6.28
N GLY A 151 -5.77 3.48 7.46
CA GLY A 151 -5.45 2.11 7.88
C GLY A 151 -6.68 1.18 8.00
N ILE A 152 -7.88 1.71 7.86
CA ILE A 152 -9.11 0.90 7.76
C ILE A 152 -9.13 0.04 6.47
N THR A 153 -8.44 0.42 5.39
CA THR A 153 -8.57 -0.24 4.09
C THR A 153 -8.13 -1.72 4.08
N PRO A 154 -6.99 -2.14 4.65
CA PRO A 154 -6.68 -3.56 4.76
C PRO A 154 -7.64 -4.29 5.71
N MET A 155 -8.13 -3.64 6.76
CA MET A 155 -9.10 -4.24 7.68
C MET A 155 -10.43 -4.53 6.98
N LEU A 156 -10.91 -3.63 6.12
CA LEU A 156 -12.09 -3.88 5.28
C LEU A 156 -11.88 -5.08 4.34
N SER A 157 -10.69 -5.22 3.77
CA SER A 157 -10.36 -6.38 2.92
C SER A 157 -10.41 -7.69 3.72
N LEU A 158 -9.92 -7.70 4.96
CA LEU A 158 -10.01 -8.85 5.86
C LEU A 158 -11.46 -9.15 6.26
N ILE A 159 -12.22 -8.14 6.68
CA ILE A 159 -13.63 -8.26 7.07
C ILE A 159 -14.47 -8.83 5.92
N GLU A 160 -14.31 -8.29 4.71
CA GLU A 160 -15.03 -8.78 3.52
C GLU A 160 -14.68 -10.24 3.21
N SER A 161 -13.40 -10.62 3.28
CA SER A 161 -12.96 -12.00 3.08
C SER A 161 -13.56 -12.94 4.12
N LEU A 162 -13.62 -12.55 5.40
CA LEU A 162 -14.24 -13.33 6.47
C LEU A 162 -15.75 -13.51 6.26
N SER A 163 -16.41 -12.48 5.75
CA SER A 163 -17.82 -12.51 5.39
C SER A 163 -18.08 -13.51 4.25
N GLN A 164 -17.34 -13.37 3.15
CA GLN A 164 -17.48 -14.22 1.95
C GLN A 164 -17.17 -15.69 2.23
N THR A 165 -16.19 -15.96 3.09
CA THR A 165 -15.78 -17.33 3.48
C THR A 165 -16.57 -17.91 4.66
N LYS A 166 -17.53 -17.14 5.20
CA LYS A 166 -18.33 -17.50 6.39
C LYS A 166 -17.50 -17.77 7.65
N GLN A 167 -16.27 -17.27 7.71
CA GLN A 167 -15.38 -17.49 8.86
C GLN A 167 -15.82 -16.74 10.12
N PHE A 168 -16.70 -15.75 10.02
CA PHE A 168 -17.35 -15.14 11.19
C PHE A 168 -18.17 -16.15 12.03
N LEU A 169 -18.44 -17.35 11.51
CA LEU A 169 -19.11 -18.40 12.31
C LEU A 169 -18.19 -19.03 13.36
N THR A 170 -16.87 -18.95 13.17
CA THR A 170 -15.87 -19.64 14.01
C THR A 170 -14.82 -18.71 14.59
N THR A 171 -14.73 -17.47 14.09
CA THR A 171 -13.74 -16.46 14.51
C THR A 171 -14.44 -15.25 15.12
N SER A 172 -14.09 -14.93 16.36
CA SER A 172 -14.51 -13.68 16.97
C SER A 172 -13.64 -12.54 16.46
N VAL A 173 -14.24 -11.49 15.90
CA VAL A 173 -13.54 -10.36 15.30
C VAL A 173 -13.96 -9.06 15.97
N GLN A 174 -12.99 -8.34 16.49
CA GLN A 174 -13.20 -7.01 17.05
C GLN A 174 -12.41 -5.98 16.23
N LEU A 175 -13.09 -4.94 15.75
CA LEU A 175 -12.47 -3.80 15.08
C LEU A 175 -12.46 -2.58 16.01
N MET A 176 -11.29 -2.01 16.24
CA MET A 176 -11.10 -0.72 16.89
C MET A 176 -10.60 0.28 15.85
N TYR A 177 -11.40 1.33 15.58
CA TYR A 177 -11.14 2.27 14.49
C TYR A 177 -11.01 3.72 15.00
N TRP A 178 -9.82 4.31 14.86
CA TRP A 178 -9.51 5.68 15.27
C TRP A 178 -9.55 6.63 14.08
N VAL A 179 -10.34 7.70 14.23
CA VAL A 179 -10.46 8.79 13.26
C VAL A 179 -10.45 10.15 13.96
N LYS A 180 -10.18 11.23 13.23
CA LYS A 180 -10.17 12.56 13.82
C LYS A 180 -11.57 12.98 14.25
N THR A 181 -12.54 12.90 13.35
CA THR A 181 -13.94 13.31 13.55
C THR A 181 -14.89 12.26 12.98
N GLN A 182 -16.17 12.40 13.26
CA GLN A 182 -17.22 11.56 12.68
C GLN A 182 -17.24 11.62 11.14
N ALA A 183 -16.96 12.79 10.56
CA ALA A 183 -16.90 12.95 9.10
C ALA A 183 -15.74 12.19 8.44
N ASP A 184 -14.71 11.81 9.23
CA ASP A 184 -13.57 11.01 8.77
C ASP A 184 -13.82 9.49 8.87
N ALA A 185 -14.92 9.05 9.50
CA ALA A 185 -15.24 7.64 9.71
C ALA A 185 -15.76 7.00 8.42
N ALA A 186 -14.85 6.48 7.62
CA ALA A 186 -15.22 5.78 6.39
C ALA A 186 -15.91 4.44 6.73
N TYR A 187 -16.93 4.08 5.93
CA TYR A 187 -17.65 2.82 6.02
C TYR A 187 -18.41 2.56 7.34
N ALA A 188 -18.78 3.61 8.10
CA ALA A 188 -19.48 3.43 9.37
C ALA A 188 -20.79 2.62 9.22
N GLU A 189 -21.57 2.86 8.15
CA GLU A 189 -22.80 2.12 7.88
C GLU A 189 -22.52 0.66 7.50
N TYR A 190 -21.53 0.39 6.65
CA TYR A 190 -21.08 -0.97 6.31
C TYR A 190 -20.65 -1.76 7.56
N LEU A 191 -19.92 -1.14 8.48
CA LEU A 191 -19.49 -1.77 9.73
C LEU A 191 -20.69 -2.09 10.63
N LYS A 192 -21.67 -1.19 10.68
CA LYS A 192 -22.92 -1.39 11.42
C LYS A 192 -23.72 -2.56 10.84
N GLU A 193 -23.96 -2.58 9.53
CA GLU A 193 -24.65 -3.67 8.84
C GLU A 193 -23.91 -5.01 9.04
N THR A 194 -22.57 -4.99 9.00
CA THR A 194 -21.76 -6.19 9.25
C THR A 194 -21.98 -6.72 10.68
N ALA A 195 -21.99 -5.83 11.69
CA ALA A 195 -22.23 -6.24 13.08
C ALA A 195 -23.66 -6.75 13.33
N GLU A 196 -24.64 -6.22 12.62
CA GLU A 196 -26.03 -6.71 12.67
C GLU A 196 -26.17 -8.11 12.05
N ASN A 197 -25.41 -8.41 10.98
CA ASN A 197 -25.47 -9.69 10.27
C ASN A 197 -24.58 -10.78 10.87
N PHE A 198 -23.51 -10.43 11.59
CA PHE A 198 -22.53 -11.38 12.12
C PHE A 198 -22.33 -11.17 13.63
N PRO A 199 -22.95 -12.00 14.49
CA PRO A 199 -22.88 -11.87 15.96
C PRO A 199 -21.47 -11.96 16.54
N HIS A 200 -20.53 -12.57 15.83
CA HIS A 200 -19.11 -12.66 16.23
C HIS A 200 -18.24 -11.49 15.73
N PHE A 201 -18.84 -10.50 15.06
CA PHE A 201 -18.18 -9.26 14.68
C PHE A 201 -18.65 -8.12 15.56
N SER A 202 -17.71 -7.39 16.12
CA SER A 202 -17.97 -6.15 16.86
C SER A 202 -17.05 -5.04 16.39
N TYR A 203 -17.48 -3.80 16.49
CA TYR A 203 -16.63 -2.66 16.17
C TYR A 203 -16.85 -1.49 17.11
N GLN A 204 -15.84 -0.64 17.24
CA GLN A 204 -15.90 0.62 17.95
C GLN A 204 -15.11 1.69 17.21
N ILE A 205 -15.71 2.89 17.07
CA ILE A 205 -15.06 4.04 16.43
C ILE A 205 -14.70 5.06 17.49
N PHE A 206 -13.45 5.52 17.50
CA PHE A 206 -12.90 6.49 18.45
C PHE A 206 -12.58 7.80 17.74
N TYR A 207 -12.97 8.93 18.34
CA TYR A 207 -12.83 10.27 17.79
C TYR A 207 -11.73 11.03 18.52
N THR A 208 -10.55 11.16 17.89
CA THR A 208 -9.35 11.69 18.56
C THR A 208 -9.34 13.20 18.73
N GLN A 209 -10.13 13.95 17.93
CA GLN A 209 -10.18 15.42 18.00
C GLN A 209 -11.09 15.91 19.13
N ALA A 210 -12.17 15.20 19.43
CA ALA A 210 -13.17 15.65 20.40
C ALA A 210 -12.87 15.20 21.83
N GLN A 211 -12.23 14.03 22.01
CA GLN A 211 -12.14 13.36 23.30
C GLN A 211 -10.73 12.85 23.65
N ASP A 212 -9.72 13.18 22.85
CA ASP A 212 -8.34 12.64 22.97
C ASP A 212 -8.27 11.12 23.19
N GLN A 213 -9.13 10.38 22.50
CA GLN A 213 -9.25 8.93 22.59
C GLN A 213 -8.12 8.22 21.82
N ARG A 214 -6.87 8.62 22.03
CA ARG A 214 -5.74 7.96 21.38
C ARG A 214 -5.49 6.58 21.97
N LEU A 215 -4.97 5.67 21.14
CA LEU A 215 -4.59 4.33 21.55
C LEU A 215 -3.64 4.39 22.76
N ASN A 216 -4.01 3.71 23.86
CA ASN A 216 -3.25 3.64 25.11
C ASN A 216 -3.52 2.32 25.84
N GLN A 217 -2.89 2.10 27.00
CA GLN A 217 -2.97 0.88 27.77
C GLN A 217 -4.39 0.48 28.18
N SER A 218 -5.29 1.43 28.45
CA SER A 218 -6.65 1.12 28.87
C SER A 218 -7.47 0.32 27.85
N TYR A 219 -7.11 0.42 26.57
CA TYR A 219 -7.74 -0.41 25.52
C TYR A 219 -7.22 -1.85 25.51
N VAL A 220 -5.95 -2.05 25.87
CA VAL A 220 -5.36 -3.39 25.99
C VAL A 220 -6.00 -4.15 27.16
N ASP A 221 -6.22 -3.44 28.26
CA ASP A 221 -6.80 -4.00 29.51
C ASP A 221 -8.24 -4.52 29.31
N GLN A 222 -8.90 -4.10 28.23
CA GLN A 222 -10.24 -4.55 27.86
C GLN A 222 -10.23 -5.83 27.01
N ILE A 223 -9.07 -6.26 26.51
CA ILE A 223 -8.96 -7.44 25.63
C ILE A 223 -8.73 -8.68 26.48
N SER A 224 -9.72 -9.55 26.50
CA SER A 224 -9.60 -10.85 27.13
C SER A 224 -8.66 -11.75 26.33
N ALA A 225 -7.79 -12.49 27.01
CA ALA A 225 -6.89 -13.48 26.39
C ALA A 225 -6.06 -12.93 25.20
N LEU A 226 -5.39 -11.78 25.41
CA LEU A 226 -4.53 -11.16 24.39
C LEU A 226 -3.46 -12.14 23.86
N ASN A 227 -2.92 -12.99 24.72
CA ASN A 227 -1.95 -14.04 24.38
C ASN A 227 -2.50 -15.16 23.47
N GLU A 228 -3.82 -15.19 23.23
CA GLU A 228 -4.50 -16.09 22.31
C GLU A 228 -5.11 -15.33 21.11
N THR A 229 -4.88 -14.02 21.04
CA THR A 229 -5.45 -13.13 20.04
C THR A 229 -4.44 -12.79 18.95
N THR A 230 -4.85 -12.90 17.70
CA THR A 230 -4.10 -12.33 16.57
C THR A 230 -4.48 -10.87 16.42
N VAL A 231 -3.50 -9.99 16.35
CA VAL A 231 -3.67 -8.54 16.24
C VAL A 231 -3.13 -8.05 14.91
N TYR A 232 -3.95 -7.35 14.15
CA TYR A 232 -3.53 -6.59 12.97
C TYR A 232 -3.67 -5.11 13.25
N ALA A 233 -2.59 -4.34 13.04
CA ALA A 233 -2.61 -2.89 13.25
C ALA A 233 -2.15 -2.15 12.00
N CYS A 234 -2.97 -1.21 11.52
CA CYS A 234 -2.65 -0.39 10.35
C CYS A 234 -3.04 1.07 10.56
N GLY A 235 -2.14 1.97 10.17
CA GLY A 235 -2.36 3.42 10.30
C GLY A 235 -1.08 4.24 10.12
N PRO A 236 -1.07 5.47 10.62
CA PRO A 236 0.13 6.29 10.70
C PRO A 236 1.20 5.61 11.57
N SER A 237 2.47 5.85 11.26
CA SER A 237 3.59 5.19 11.94
C SER A 237 3.58 5.36 13.46
N GLY A 238 3.22 6.53 13.99
CA GLY A 238 3.09 6.73 15.44
C GLY A 238 2.02 5.85 16.09
N PHE A 239 0.89 5.61 15.40
CA PHE A 239 -0.14 4.67 15.84
C PHE A 239 0.39 3.23 15.82
N VAL A 240 1.04 2.84 14.74
CA VAL A 240 1.63 1.50 14.58
C VAL A 240 2.69 1.24 15.64
N SER A 241 3.61 2.17 15.86
CA SER A 241 4.64 2.04 16.92
C SER A 241 4.04 1.95 18.33
N THR A 242 2.92 2.63 18.58
CA THR A 242 2.18 2.48 19.84
C THR A 242 1.55 1.10 19.95
N ALA A 243 0.92 0.61 18.88
CA ALA A 243 0.32 -0.72 18.83
C ALA A 243 1.38 -1.82 19.04
N GLU A 244 2.55 -1.73 18.42
CA GLU A 244 3.67 -2.67 18.61
C GLU A 244 4.11 -2.79 20.06
N LYS A 245 4.18 -1.67 20.77
CA LYS A 245 4.54 -1.66 22.20
C LYS A 245 3.44 -2.26 23.06
N LEU A 246 2.20 -1.83 22.84
CA LEU A 246 1.07 -2.19 23.69
C LEU A 246 0.62 -3.64 23.51
N PHE A 247 0.67 -4.16 22.27
CA PHE A 247 0.18 -5.49 21.93
C PHE A 247 1.31 -6.52 21.72
N SER A 248 2.50 -6.27 22.26
CA SER A 248 3.66 -7.16 22.14
C SER A 248 3.45 -8.56 22.71
N CYS A 249 2.48 -8.73 23.62
CA CYS A 249 2.11 -10.03 24.22
C CYS A 249 1.02 -10.79 23.43
N ALA A 250 0.58 -10.28 22.28
CA ALA A 250 -0.39 -10.97 21.44
C ALA A 250 0.18 -12.29 20.89
N ALA A 251 -0.69 -13.26 20.59
CA ALA A 251 -0.28 -14.53 19.98
C ALA A 251 0.44 -14.29 18.63
N LEU A 252 -0.07 -13.35 17.86
CA LEU A 252 0.55 -12.85 16.64
C LEU A 252 0.24 -11.36 16.52
N LEU A 253 1.24 -10.56 16.21
CA LEU A 253 1.08 -9.14 15.91
C LEU A 253 1.64 -8.84 14.52
N GLN A 254 0.77 -8.37 13.63
CA GLN A 254 1.17 -7.88 12.31
C GLN A 254 0.82 -6.40 12.19
N THR A 255 1.79 -5.62 11.75
CA THR A 255 1.65 -4.16 11.70
C THR A 255 2.03 -3.62 10.33
N GLU A 256 1.37 -2.53 9.93
CA GLU A 256 1.69 -1.84 8.70
C GLU A 256 1.47 -0.33 8.82
N ALA A 257 2.51 0.44 8.53
CA ALA A 257 2.43 1.89 8.55
C ALA A 257 2.20 2.46 7.15
N PHE A 258 1.14 3.28 6.97
CA PHE A 258 0.81 3.95 5.70
C PHE A 258 1.42 5.34 5.52
N SER A 259 2.06 5.87 6.54
CA SER A 259 2.83 7.10 6.44
C SER A 259 4.17 6.91 7.11
N LEU A 260 5.18 7.52 6.55
CA LEU A 260 6.40 7.79 7.31
C LEU A 260 5.98 8.70 8.47
N SER A 261 6.35 8.38 9.71
CA SER A 261 6.50 9.44 10.67
C SER A 261 7.47 10.43 10.00
N GLN A 262 7.10 11.70 9.93
CA GLN A 262 8.14 12.68 10.12
C GLN A 262 8.67 12.35 11.52
N ILE A 263 9.71 11.51 11.60
CA ILE A 263 10.61 11.60 12.74
C ILE A 263 10.97 13.07 12.67
N ASP A 264 10.62 13.83 13.71
CA ASP A 264 11.08 15.19 13.85
C ASP A 264 12.55 15.14 13.47
N VAL A 265 12.88 15.76 12.32
CA VAL A 265 14.27 15.85 11.87
C VAL A 265 14.92 16.46 13.09
N ASP A 266 15.72 15.67 13.79
CA ASP A 266 16.37 16.17 14.99
C ASP A 266 17.07 17.44 14.53
N ALA A 267 16.55 18.60 14.97
CA ALA A 267 17.05 19.90 14.50
C ALA A 267 18.55 20.03 14.78
N SER A 268 19.12 19.10 15.55
CA SER A 268 20.55 18.91 15.78
C SER A 268 21.29 18.21 14.61
N GLU A 269 20.60 17.47 13.74
CA GLU A 269 21.22 16.84 12.56
C GLU A 269 21.34 17.87 11.41
N THR A 270 22.14 18.92 11.59
CA THR A 270 22.46 19.87 10.54
C THR A 270 23.67 19.38 9.73
N GLY A 271 23.64 19.56 8.40
CA GLY A 271 24.75 19.24 7.52
C GLY A 271 24.36 18.48 6.27
N PHE A 272 25.31 18.35 5.37
CA PHE A 272 25.19 17.63 4.12
C PHE A 272 26.11 16.40 4.12
N ILE A 273 25.71 15.38 3.41
CA ILE A 273 26.43 14.12 3.23
C ILE A 273 26.61 13.89 1.74
N ASN A 274 27.79 13.47 1.33
CA ASN A 274 28.06 13.11 -0.05
C ASN A 274 27.56 11.69 -0.33
N VAL A 275 26.69 11.56 -1.33
CA VAL A 275 26.21 10.29 -1.84
C VAL A 275 26.78 10.07 -3.24
N ARG A 276 27.63 9.05 -3.38
CA ARG A 276 28.16 8.61 -4.67
C ARG A 276 27.27 7.54 -5.26
N LEU A 277 26.80 7.80 -6.49
CA LEU A 277 25.98 6.88 -7.29
C LEU A 277 26.93 6.15 -8.27
N THR A 278 27.06 4.84 -8.15
CA THR A 278 28.08 4.09 -8.89
C THR A 278 27.75 3.92 -10.36
N GLN A 279 26.48 3.68 -10.72
CA GLN A 279 26.07 3.48 -12.11
C GLN A 279 26.15 4.77 -12.92
N SER A 280 25.74 5.90 -12.35
CA SER A 280 25.77 7.19 -13.02
C SER A 280 27.10 7.95 -12.83
N ASN A 281 28.00 7.42 -11.97
CA ASN A 281 29.26 8.03 -11.55
C ASN A 281 29.13 9.50 -11.07
N LYS A 282 28.01 9.80 -10.41
CA LYS A 282 27.71 11.13 -9.85
C LYS A 282 27.90 11.14 -8.33
N THR A 283 28.33 12.27 -7.81
CA THR A 283 28.32 12.54 -6.37
C THR A 283 27.40 13.73 -6.11
N VAL A 284 26.48 13.59 -5.16
CA VAL A 284 25.52 14.62 -4.78
C VAL A 284 25.55 14.84 -3.27
N ALA A 285 25.46 16.08 -2.84
CA ALA A 285 25.33 16.41 -1.43
C ALA A 285 23.86 16.43 -1.04
N ILE A 286 23.46 15.60 -0.09
CA ILE A 286 22.10 15.52 0.42
C ILE A 286 22.05 15.92 1.90
N PRO A 287 20.95 16.53 2.37
CA PRO A 287 20.81 16.90 3.78
C PRO A 287 20.67 15.64 4.66
N LYS A 288 21.23 15.69 5.86
CA LYS A 288 21.00 14.69 6.91
C LYS A 288 19.52 14.67 7.33
N GLY A 289 19.05 13.54 7.85
CA GLY A 289 17.71 13.40 8.40
C GLY A 289 16.60 13.27 7.37
N GLN A 290 16.86 13.52 6.08
CA GLN A 290 15.88 13.32 5.01
C GLN A 290 16.07 11.98 4.31
N SER A 291 14.98 11.44 3.70
CA SER A 291 15.10 10.21 2.92
C SER A 291 16.03 10.43 1.71
N ILE A 292 16.89 9.45 1.45
CA ILE A 292 17.82 9.50 0.33
C ILE A 292 17.04 9.69 -0.99
N LEU A 293 15.92 9.00 -1.17
CA LEU A 293 15.07 9.13 -2.36
C LEU A 293 14.60 10.57 -2.58
N SER A 294 13.99 11.20 -1.56
CA SER A 294 13.50 12.58 -1.68
C SER A 294 14.63 13.57 -1.95
N SER A 295 15.77 13.38 -1.30
CA SER A 295 16.93 14.24 -1.50
C SER A 295 17.50 14.12 -2.91
N LEU A 296 17.58 12.91 -3.49
CA LEU A 296 18.00 12.70 -4.87
C LEU A 296 17.02 13.32 -5.87
N GLU A 297 15.72 13.21 -5.61
CA GLU A 297 14.69 13.83 -6.45
C GLU A 297 14.77 15.36 -6.45
N HIS A 298 15.05 15.99 -5.31
CA HIS A 298 15.30 17.43 -5.22
C HIS A 298 16.54 17.87 -6.04
N GLN A 299 17.51 16.97 -6.21
CA GLN A 299 18.68 17.19 -7.06
C GLN A 299 18.43 16.85 -8.56
N GLY A 300 17.17 16.56 -8.93
CA GLY A 300 16.78 16.20 -10.29
C GLY A 300 17.14 14.77 -10.71
N ILE A 301 17.64 13.94 -9.80
CA ILE A 301 17.91 12.53 -10.02
C ILE A 301 16.61 11.77 -9.71
N LYS A 302 16.22 10.86 -10.59
CA LYS A 302 14.95 10.12 -10.49
C LYS A 302 15.23 8.62 -10.36
N PRO A 303 15.54 8.12 -9.17
CA PRO A 303 15.69 6.69 -8.96
C PRO A 303 14.38 5.95 -9.18
N ASN A 304 14.48 4.68 -9.52
CA ASN A 304 13.30 3.83 -9.56
C ASN A 304 12.66 3.75 -8.16
N HIS A 305 11.35 3.93 -8.06
CA HIS A 305 10.62 3.86 -6.80
C HIS A 305 9.14 3.48 -7.02
N GLY A 306 8.47 3.08 -5.95
CA GLY A 306 7.03 2.74 -5.98
C GLY A 306 6.31 3.31 -4.76
N CYS A 307 6.10 2.49 -3.72
CA CYS A 307 5.25 2.82 -2.56
C CYS A 307 5.76 3.99 -1.71
N ARG A 308 7.06 4.27 -1.67
CA ARG A 308 7.75 5.24 -0.78
C ARG A 308 7.62 4.93 0.72
N MET A 309 7.22 3.73 1.08
CA MET A 309 6.97 3.26 2.44
C MET A 309 7.88 2.09 2.86
N GLY A 310 8.89 1.76 2.04
CA GLY A 310 9.82 0.69 2.35
C GLY A 310 9.29 -0.74 2.11
N ILE A 311 8.11 -0.91 1.53
CA ILE A 311 7.43 -2.21 1.41
C ILE A 311 7.72 -2.86 0.04
N CYS A 312 7.59 -2.11 -1.07
CA CYS A 312 7.59 -2.67 -2.44
C CYS A 312 8.97 -3.03 -3.01
N ASN A 313 10.04 -2.73 -2.33
CA ASN A 313 11.44 -2.93 -2.75
C ASN A 313 11.87 -2.27 -4.09
N LYS A 314 11.00 -1.53 -4.79
CA LYS A 314 11.33 -0.88 -6.07
C LYS A 314 12.43 0.18 -5.97
N CYS A 315 12.60 0.78 -4.80
CA CYS A 315 13.67 1.74 -4.51
C CYS A 315 14.89 1.09 -3.84
N ALA A 316 14.95 -0.24 -3.81
CA ALA A 316 16.06 -0.94 -3.19
C ALA A 316 17.28 -0.93 -4.10
N CYS A 317 18.44 -0.61 -3.51
CA CYS A 317 19.74 -0.65 -4.15
C CYS A 317 20.78 -1.24 -3.18
N THR A 318 21.96 -1.58 -3.67
CA THR A 318 23.03 -2.05 -2.81
C THR A 318 23.76 -0.86 -2.18
N LYS A 319 23.86 -0.84 -0.87
CA LYS A 319 24.74 0.09 -0.14
C LYS A 319 26.14 -0.51 -0.10
N ALA A 320 27.09 0.06 -0.85
CA ALA A 320 28.47 -0.41 -0.88
C ALA A 320 29.27 0.09 0.34
N GLN A 321 29.07 1.34 0.74
CA GLN A 321 29.78 1.97 1.88
C GLN A 321 28.92 3.01 2.57
N GLY A 322 29.26 3.33 3.82
CA GLY A 322 28.63 4.35 4.62
C GLY A 322 27.59 3.81 5.58
N SER A 323 27.05 4.70 6.41
CA SER A 323 26.02 4.41 7.40
C SER A 323 24.70 5.06 7.07
N THR A 324 23.61 4.40 7.39
CA THR A 324 22.25 4.87 7.18
C THR A 324 21.40 4.64 8.43
N LYS A 325 20.36 5.46 8.60
CA LYS A 325 19.35 5.33 9.66
C LYS A 325 17.98 5.12 9.01
N ASN A 326 17.30 4.10 9.43
CA ASN A 326 15.94 3.85 8.99
C ASN A 326 15.01 4.88 9.63
N LEU A 327 14.27 5.60 8.80
CA LEU A 327 13.35 6.66 9.22
C LEU A 327 12.04 6.14 9.82
N LEU A 328 11.75 4.84 9.71
CA LEU A 328 10.54 4.23 10.28
C LEU A 328 10.74 3.81 11.74
N ASN A 329 11.88 3.18 12.03
CA ASN A 329 12.14 2.55 13.32
C ASN A 329 13.41 3.07 14.02
N GLY A 330 14.13 4.01 13.40
CA GLY A 330 15.34 4.60 13.96
C GLY A 330 16.59 3.70 13.93
N SER A 331 16.49 2.47 13.38
CA SER A 331 17.62 1.54 13.36
C SER A 331 18.75 2.06 12.47
N ALA A 332 19.98 2.01 12.98
CA ALA A 332 21.18 2.33 12.23
C ALA A 332 21.73 1.09 11.50
N ASN A 333 22.21 1.28 10.28
CA ASN A 333 22.86 0.25 9.49
C ASN A 333 24.24 0.71 9.03
N HIS A 334 25.28 0.07 9.56
CA HIS A 334 26.69 0.33 9.25
C HIS A 334 27.31 -0.73 8.33
N GLU A 335 26.59 -1.85 8.10
CA GLU A 335 27.09 -2.99 7.31
C GLU A 335 27.24 -2.62 5.83
N PRO A 336 28.35 -2.88 5.18
CA PRO A 336 28.51 -2.74 3.74
C PRO A 336 27.78 -3.86 2.99
N THR A 337 27.53 -3.65 1.70
CA THR A 337 26.95 -4.64 0.78
C THR A 337 25.56 -5.12 1.18
N GLN A 338 24.81 -4.26 1.84
CA GLN A 338 23.44 -4.54 2.28
C GLN A 338 22.41 -3.89 1.34
N LEU A 339 21.25 -4.55 1.24
CA LEU A 339 20.11 -3.99 0.53
C LEU A 339 19.57 -2.76 1.28
N LEU A 340 19.55 -1.63 0.60
CA LEU A 340 19.12 -0.33 1.13
C LEU A 340 17.85 0.15 0.42
N LYS A 341 16.77 0.35 1.15
CA LYS A 341 15.55 0.99 0.65
C LYS A 341 15.67 2.50 0.80
N ILE A 342 16.06 3.20 -0.25
CA ILE A 342 16.38 4.63 -0.20
C ILE A 342 15.19 5.53 0.14
N CYS A 343 13.94 5.05 0.00
CA CYS A 343 12.75 5.83 0.34
C CYS A 343 12.51 5.97 1.85
N VAL A 344 13.04 5.06 2.67
CA VAL A 344 12.83 5.02 4.13
C VAL A 344 14.13 5.09 4.93
N ASN A 345 15.24 5.39 4.28
CA ASN A 345 16.53 5.52 4.93
C ASN A 345 17.14 6.91 4.67
N SER A 346 17.76 7.46 5.69
CA SER A 346 18.58 8.68 5.66
C SER A 346 20.06 8.31 5.72
N ALA A 347 20.91 9.01 4.98
CA ALA A 347 22.34 8.87 5.11
C ALA A 347 22.83 9.49 6.43
N GLN A 348 23.79 8.84 7.10
CA GLN A 348 24.40 9.31 8.35
C GLN A 348 25.89 9.62 8.18
N SER A 349 26.54 9.06 7.17
CA SER A 349 27.90 9.36 6.75
C SER A 349 27.97 9.38 5.22
N ASP A 350 29.09 9.80 4.65
CA ASP A 350 29.32 9.66 3.21
C ASP A 350 28.98 8.26 2.74
N LEU A 351 28.20 8.19 1.67
CA LEU A 351 27.49 7.00 1.24
C LEU A 351 27.86 6.63 -0.20
N VAL A 352 28.06 5.36 -0.46
CA VAL A 352 28.22 4.81 -1.82
C VAL A 352 27.10 3.81 -2.07
N ILE A 353 26.29 4.07 -3.09
CA ILE A 353 25.15 3.22 -3.46
C ILE A 353 25.15 2.89 -4.94
N ASP A 354 24.66 1.71 -5.27
CA ASP A 354 24.56 1.24 -6.64
C ASP A 354 23.26 1.72 -7.31
N LEU A 355 23.37 2.96 -7.84
CA LEU A 355 22.31 3.69 -8.55
C LEU A 355 22.87 4.41 -9.76
#